data_0801467e0cb5918da62cc538e38aaea6
#
_entry.id   0801467e0cb5918da62cc538e38aaea6
#
_cell.length_a   1.000
_cell.length_b   1.000
_cell.length_c   1.000
_cell.angle_alpha   90.00
_cell.angle_beta   90.00
_cell.angle_gamma   90.00
#
_symmetry.space_group_name_H-M   'P 1'
#
loop_
_entity.id
_entity.type
_entity.pdbx_description
1 polymer ?
#
loop_
_entity_poly.entity_id
_entity_poly.type
_entity_poly.pdbx_seq_one_letter_code
_entity_poly.pdbx_strand_id
1 'polypeptide(L)'
;EIASCLVGSEMCIRDRLNGEHAKDISDKTIIHIPVLYNSEVGPDLPYVAKHNKLTTDEVIRIHTQNEYLVYMLGFMPGFPFLGGLDSRLHTPRRDEPRVKIDAGSVGIANNQTGLYPSDSPGGWQIIGRTPLKVFDINDDEMSLYQAGDYIKFYSIDENTFNDIQSEIAENRFNKEKWVLNHVD
;
A
#
# COMPACT_ATOMS: atom_id res chain seq x y z
N GLU A 1 -3.18 9.16 -37.19
CA GLU A 1 -3.26 9.63 -35.80
C GLU A 1 -2.90 8.54 -34.76
N ILE A 2 -3.10 7.26 -35.07
CA ILE A 2 -2.74 6.15 -34.16
C ILE A 2 -1.20 5.91 -34.12
N ALA A 3 -0.48 6.25 -35.21
CA ALA A 3 0.98 6.07 -35.29
C ALA A 3 1.77 7.02 -34.37
N SER A 4 1.23 8.17 -34.02
CA SER A 4 1.89 9.14 -33.15
C SER A 4 1.94 8.71 -31.65
N CYS A 5 0.96 7.94 -31.19
CA CYS A 5 0.97 7.38 -29.83
C CYS A 5 1.96 6.22 -29.63
N LEU A 6 2.26 5.48 -30.70
CA LEU A 6 3.18 4.33 -30.65
C LEU A 6 4.66 4.78 -30.63
N VAL A 7 4.99 5.91 -31.26
CA VAL A 7 6.36 6.45 -31.28
C VAL A 7 6.84 6.88 -29.87
N GLY A 8 5.92 7.42 -29.05
CA GLY A 8 6.25 7.76 -27.66
C GLY A 8 6.51 6.53 -26.77
N SER A 9 5.77 5.44 -26.99
CA SER A 9 5.96 4.20 -26.24
C SER A 9 7.23 3.44 -26.62
N GLU A 10 7.64 3.46 -27.89
CA GLU A 10 8.92 2.87 -28.33
C GLU A 10 10.12 3.61 -27.77
N MET A 11 10.07 4.94 -27.63
CA MET A 11 11.15 5.73 -27.04
C MET A 11 11.30 5.38 -25.55
N CYS A 12 10.22 5.25 -24.80
CA CYS A 12 10.25 4.81 -23.40
C CYS A 12 10.77 3.37 -23.24
N ILE A 13 10.49 2.48 -24.19
CA ILE A 13 11.00 1.10 -24.16
C ILE A 13 12.49 1.06 -24.49
N ARG A 14 12.97 1.85 -25.45
CA ARG A 14 14.40 1.93 -25.81
C ARG A 14 15.25 2.49 -24.67
N ASP A 15 14.80 3.53 -24.00
CA ASP A 15 15.50 4.11 -22.83
C ASP A 15 15.65 3.09 -21.71
N ARG A 16 14.64 2.23 -21.48
CA ARG A 16 14.72 1.14 -20.50
C ARG A 16 15.66 0.00 -20.93
N LEU A 17 15.74 -0.30 -22.22
CA LEU A 17 16.61 -1.35 -22.75
C LEU A 17 18.08 -0.91 -22.86
N ASN A 18 18.36 0.40 -22.94
CA ASN A 18 19.72 0.93 -23.01
C ASN A 18 20.41 1.07 -21.64
N GLY A 19 19.76 0.65 -20.55
CA GLY A 19 20.41 0.49 -19.25
C GLY A 19 20.79 1.78 -18.52
N GLU A 20 20.39 2.96 -19.01
CA GLU A 20 20.79 4.24 -18.42
C GLU A 20 20.03 4.59 -17.12
N HIS A 21 19.04 3.78 -16.71
CA HIS A 21 18.28 3.96 -15.46
C HIS A 21 18.06 2.66 -14.66
N ALA A 22 18.94 1.66 -14.83
CA ALA A 22 19.02 0.61 -13.83
C ALA A 22 19.62 1.25 -12.57
N LYS A 23 18.78 1.72 -11.63
CA LYS A 23 19.24 1.89 -10.25
C LYS A 23 19.93 0.57 -9.89
N ASP A 24 21.17 0.65 -9.45
CA ASP A 24 21.89 -0.51 -8.93
C ASP A 24 20.96 -1.22 -7.93
N ILE A 25 20.79 -2.52 -8.11
CA ILE A 25 19.93 -3.38 -7.25
C ILE A 25 20.45 -3.38 -5.79
N SER A 26 21.58 -2.69 -5.52
CA SER A 26 22.23 -2.58 -4.23
C SER A 26 21.47 -1.69 -3.21
N ASP A 27 20.59 -0.76 -3.63
CA ASP A 27 19.90 0.17 -2.72
C ASP A 27 18.38 -0.05 -2.73
N LYS A 28 17.98 -1.21 -2.20
CA LYS A 28 16.58 -1.52 -1.96
C LYS A 28 16.03 -0.61 -0.86
N THR A 29 15.14 0.32 -1.23
CA THR A 29 14.43 1.14 -0.25
C THR A 29 13.19 0.39 0.23
N ILE A 30 13.10 0.15 1.53
CA ILE A 30 11.94 -0.48 2.17
C ILE A 30 11.22 0.58 3.01
N ILE A 31 9.95 0.80 2.68
CA ILE A 31 9.06 1.73 3.38
C ILE A 31 8.16 0.93 4.31
N HIS A 32 8.34 1.07 5.62
CA HIS A 32 7.52 0.40 6.61
C HIS A 32 6.23 1.19 6.84
N ILE A 33 5.09 0.52 6.73
CA ILE A 33 3.76 1.14 6.91
C ILE A 33 3.07 0.51 8.12
N PRO A 34 2.87 1.28 9.22
CA PRO A 34 2.10 0.83 10.37
C PRO A 34 0.63 0.64 10.01
N VAL A 35 0.05 -0.48 10.39
CA VAL A 35 -1.36 -0.79 10.10
C VAL A 35 -2.04 -1.36 11.33
N LEU A 36 -3.17 -0.77 11.69
CA LEU A 36 -4.08 -1.33 12.69
C LEU A 36 -4.99 -2.34 11.99
N TYR A 37 -4.94 -3.59 12.44
CA TYR A 37 -5.78 -4.68 11.96
C TYR A 37 -6.80 -5.05 13.04
N ASN A 38 -8.02 -4.55 12.91
CA ASN A 38 -9.14 -4.95 13.74
C ASN A 38 -10.45 -4.90 12.94
N SER A 39 -11.55 -5.35 13.52
CA SER A 39 -12.85 -5.38 12.83
C SER A 39 -13.48 -4.00 12.63
N GLU A 40 -13.03 -2.99 13.32
CA GLU A 40 -13.54 -1.61 13.22
C GLU A 40 -12.99 -0.93 11.95
N VAL A 41 -11.68 -0.97 11.75
CA VAL A 41 -11.02 -0.33 10.59
C VAL A 41 -10.77 -1.30 9.44
N GLY A 42 -10.85 -2.60 9.68
CA GLY A 42 -10.74 -3.70 8.70
C GLY A 42 -11.98 -4.59 8.69
N PRO A 43 -13.16 -4.07 8.31
CA PRO A 43 -14.44 -4.80 8.43
C PRO A 43 -14.50 -6.10 7.62
N ASP A 44 -13.63 -6.29 6.62
CA ASP A 44 -13.60 -7.48 5.81
C ASP A 44 -12.51 -8.49 6.25
N LEU A 45 -11.71 -8.16 7.26
CA LEU A 45 -10.68 -9.08 7.78
C LEU A 45 -11.25 -10.46 8.14
N PRO A 46 -12.40 -10.57 8.85
CA PRO A 46 -13.02 -11.88 9.11
C PRO A 46 -13.48 -12.61 7.84
N TYR A 47 -13.93 -11.87 6.83
CA TYR A 47 -14.33 -12.45 5.54
C TYR A 47 -13.12 -13.05 4.80
N VAL A 48 -12.01 -12.29 4.71
CA VAL A 48 -10.76 -12.75 4.09
C VAL A 48 -10.23 -14.00 4.80
N ALA A 49 -10.25 -14.01 6.13
CA ALA A 49 -9.85 -15.16 6.94
C ALA A 49 -10.72 -16.40 6.61
N LYS A 50 -12.04 -16.26 6.67
CA LYS A 50 -13.00 -17.35 6.37
C LYS A 50 -12.86 -17.87 4.94
N HIS A 51 -12.72 -16.95 3.96
CA HIS A 51 -12.59 -17.31 2.54
C HIS A 51 -11.38 -18.21 2.30
N ASN A 52 -10.26 -17.89 2.94
CA ASN A 52 -9.00 -18.60 2.80
C ASN A 52 -8.78 -19.72 3.82
N LYS A 53 -9.79 -20.01 4.67
CA LYS A 53 -9.70 -21.03 5.74
C LYS A 53 -8.56 -20.76 6.73
N LEU A 54 -8.33 -19.50 7.06
CA LEU A 54 -7.34 -19.00 7.99
C LEU A 54 -8.04 -18.34 9.19
N THR A 55 -7.28 -18.13 10.25
CA THR A 55 -7.65 -17.21 11.33
C THR A 55 -7.31 -15.77 10.94
N THR A 56 -7.89 -14.78 11.61
CA THR A 56 -7.54 -13.36 11.41
C THR A 56 -6.06 -13.10 11.70
N ASP A 57 -5.51 -13.72 12.74
CA ASP A 57 -4.10 -13.58 13.12
C ASP A 57 -3.16 -14.17 12.05
N GLU A 58 -3.56 -15.28 11.42
CA GLU A 58 -2.81 -15.84 10.31
C GLU A 58 -2.83 -14.93 9.07
N VAL A 59 -3.99 -14.30 8.77
CA VAL A 59 -4.08 -13.32 7.69
C VAL A 59 -3.13 -12.14 7.95
N ILE A 60 -3.17 -11.58 9.15
CA ILE A 60 -2.29 -10.46 9.56
C ILE A 60 -0.83 -10.88 9.43
N ARG A 61 -0.44 -12.00 10.02
CA ARG A 61 0.93 -12.52 9.98
C ARG A 61 1.45 -12.72 8.54
N ILE A 62 0.64 -13.33 7.66
CA ILE A 62 1.03 -13.56 6.27
C ILE A 62 1.14 -12.22 5.53
N HIS A 63 0.21 -11.30 5.74
CA HIS A 63 0.20 -9.99 5.10
C HIS A 63 1.39 -9.12 5.53
N THR A 64 1.81 -9.17 6.79
CA THR A 64 2.92 -8.38 7.32
C THR A 64 4.30 -9.02 7.11
N GLN A 65 4.35 -10.31 6.77
CA GLN A 65 5.61 -11.04 6.57
C GLN A 65 6.31 -10.65 5.26
N ASN A 66 5.55 -10.27 4.23
CA ASN A 66 6.07 -10.02 2.88
C ASN A 66 6.46 -8.54 2.68
N GLU A 67 7.39 -8.35 1.76
CA GLU A 67 7.71 -7.05 1.18
C GLU A 67 7.07 -6.96 -0.20
N TYR A 68 6.40 -5.86 -0.47
CA TYR A 68 5.60 -5.65 -1.67
C TYR A 68 6.26 -4.64 -2.58
N LEU A 69 6.68 -5.07 -3.77
CA LEU A 69 7.24 -4.17 -4.77
C LEU A 69 6.17 -3.19 -5.28
N VAL A 70 6.47 -1.91 -5.25
CA VAL A 70 5.66 -0.86 -5.89
C VAL A 70 5.99 -0.84 -7.38
N TYR A 71 5.14 -1.45 -8.21
CA TYR A 71 5.34 -1.45 -9.67
C TYR A 71 5.09 -0.07 -10.27
N MET A 72 4.05 0.60 -9.81
CA MET A 72 3.63 1.90 -10.32
C MET A 72 2.66 2.57 -9.33
N LEU A 73 2.50 3.88 -9.47
CA LEU A 73 1.42 4.65 -8.85
C LEU A 73 0.37 4.96 -9.91
N GLY A 74 -0.92 4.82 -9.58
CA GLY A 74 -1.98 5.08 -10.56
C GLY A 74 -3.37 4.86 -9.97
N PHE A 75 -4.40 4.94 -10.80
CA PHE A 75 -5.81 4.94 -10.42
C PHE A 75 -6.23 6.24 -9.71
N MET A 76 -5.55 6.63 -8.64
CA MET A 76 -5.64 7.93 -7.97
C MET A 76 -4.25 8.36 -7.51
N PRO A 77 -4.02 9.66 -7.25
CA PRO A 77 -2.72 10.14 -6.77
C PRO A 77 -2.26 9.39 -5.51
N GLY A 78 -1.06 8.82 -5.56
CA GLY A 78 -0.46 8.09 -4.45
C GLY A 78 -0.95 6.64 -4.26
N PHE A 79 -1.86 6.10 -5.07
CA PHE A 79 -2.28 4.70 -4.93
C PHE A 79 -1.21 3.76 -5.51
N PRO A 80 -0.64 2.83 -4.68
CA PRO A 80 0.40 1.93 -5.13
C PRO A 80 -0.20 0.65 -5.73
N PHE A 81 0.30 0.24 -6.89
CA PHE A 81 0.09 -1.10 -7.42
C PHE A 81 1.19 -2.00 -6.90
N LEU A 82 0.84 -2.85 -5.94
CA LEU A 82 1.75 -3.72 -5.21
C LEU A 82 1.73 -5.14 -5.76
N GLY A 83 2.92 -5.71 -5.94
CA GLY A 83 3.08 -7.12 -6.26
C GLY A 83 3.63 -7.93 -5.10
N GLY A 84 3.43 -9.25 -5.15
CA GLY A 84 3.98 -10.16 -4.15
C GLY A 84 3.00 -10.58 -3.05
N LEU A 85 1.69 -10.37 -3.23
CA LEU A 85 0.70 -10.90 -2.28
C LEU A 85 0.75 -12.43 -2.29
N ASP A 86 0.88 -13.02 -1.09
CA ASP A 86 0.87 -14.46 -0.90
C ASP A 86 -0.46 -15.06 -1.41
N SER A 87 -0.38 -16.13 -2.16
CA SER A 87 -1.55 -16.79 -2.78
C SER A 87 -2.58 -17.26 -1.76
N ARG A 88 -2.17 -17.54 -0.51
CA ARG A 88 -3.06 -17.88 0.59
C ARG A 88 -4.00 -16.76 1.01
N LEU A 89 -3.73 -15.51 0.59
CA LEU A 89 -4.57 -14.34 0.89
C LEU A 89 -5.42 -13.89 -0.31
N HIS A 90 -5.33 -14.58 -1.45
CA HIS A 90 -6.11 -14.20 -2.62
C HIS A 90 -7.61 -14.23 -2.33
N THR A 91 -8.26 -13.10 -2.46
CA THR A 91 -9.69 -12.95 -2.12
C THR A 91 -10.36 -12.08 -3.17
N PRO A 92 -11.50 -12.48 -3.73
CA PRO A 92 -12.19 -11.71 -4.75
C PRO A 92 -12.64 -10.35 -4.21
N ARG A 93 -12.85 -9.40 -5.13
CA ARG A 93 -13.49 -8.13 -4.81
C ARG A 93 -14.89 -8.36 -4.27
N ARG A 94 -15.41 -7.37 -3.56
CA ARG A 94 -16.82 -7.34 -3.14
C ARG A 94 -17.72 -7.29 -4.38
N ASP A 95 -18.82 -8.02 -4.33
CA ASP A 95 -19.86 -7.95 -5.37
C ASP A 95 -20.49 -6.56 -5.43
N GLU A 96 -20.70 -5.94 -4.27
CA GLU A 96 -21.18 -4.57 -4.13
C GLU A 96 -20.04 -3.66 -3.61
N PRO A 97 -19.48 -2.77 -4.47
CA PRO A 97 -18.49 -1.80 -4.03
C PRO A 97 -19.04 -0.85 -2.95
N ARG A 98 -18.20 -0.46 -2.01
CA ARG A 98 -18.54 0.59 -1.04
C ARG A 98 -18.59 1.95 -1.72
N VAL A 99 -19.56 2.77 -1.33
CA VAL A 99 -19.67 4.17 -1.76
C VAL A 99 -18.48 4.98 -1.25
N LYS A 100 -17.98 4.63 -0.05
CA LYS A 100 -16.84 5.28 0.59
C LYS A 100 -15.94 4.24 1.25
N ILE A 101 -14.64 4.35 0.95
CA ILE A 101 -13.52 3.75 1.67
C ILE A 101 -12.69 4.93 2.17
N ASP A 102 -12.38 4.95 3.46
CA ASP A 102 -11.62 6.02 4.08
C ASP A 102 -10.14 5.98 3.69
N ALA A 103 -9.50 7.15 3.64
CA ALA A 103 -8.07 7.28 3.45
C ALA A 103 -7.27 6.45 4.47
N GLY A 104 -6.16 5.88 4.04
CA GLY A 104 -5.33 4.98 4.84
C GLY A 104 -5.81 3.53 4.88
N SER A 105 -7.00 3.21 4.32
CA SER A 105 -7.49 1.82 4.31
C SER A 105 -6.57 0.91 3.52
N VAL A 106 -6.23 -0.24 4.11
CA VAL A 106 -5.45 -1.32 3.48
C VAL A 106 -6.39 -2.44 3.09
N GLY A 107 -6.26 -2.93 1.87
CA GLY A 107 -7.20 -3.92 1.36
C GLY A 107 -6.58 -4.95 0.42
N ILE A 108 -7.37 -6.00 0.16
CA ILE A 108 -7.05 -7.09 -0.77
C ILE A 108 -8.11 -7.16 -1.85
N ALA A 109 -7.67 -7.38 -3.09
CA ALA A 109 -8.54 -7.65 -4.23
C ALA A 109 -7.85 -8.62 -5.19
N ASN A 110 -8.45 -9.77 -5.41
CA ASN A 110 -7.90 -10.87 -6.20
C ASN A 110 -6.51 -11.28 -5.67
N ASN A 111 -5.46 -11.06 -6.46
CA ASN A 111 -4.08 -11.37 -6.14
C ASN A 111 -3.24 -10.13 -5.77
N GLN A 112 -3.89 -9.05 -5.38
CA GLN A 112 -3.25 -7.77 -5.07
C GLN A 112 -3.60 -7.29 -3.67
N THR A 113 -2.65 -6.63 -3.02
CA THR A 113 -2.86 -5.76 -1.86
C THR A 113 -2.56 -4.33 -2.23
N GLY A 114 -3.04 -3.39 -1.44
CA GLY A 114 -2.80 -1.97 -1.66
C GLY A 114 -3.39 -1.13 -0.54
N LEU A 115 -3.13 0.15 -0.60
CA LEU A 115 -3.68 1.09 0.37
C LEU A 115 -4.27 2.31 -0.34
N TYR A 116 -5.35 2.85 0.22
CA TYR A 116 -6.08 3.99 -0.31
C TYR A 116 -5.48 5.29 0.23
N PRO A 117 -4.87 6.14 -0.61
CA PRO A 117 -4.26 7.40 -0.16
C PRO A 117 -5.30 8.48 0.19
N SER A 118 -6.50 8.37 -0.33
CA SER A 118 -7.61 9.30 -0.10
C SER A 118 -8.95 8.59 -0.07
N ASP A 119 -9.97 9.27 0.45
CA ASP A 119 -11.35 8.77 0.44
C ASP A 119 -11.81 8.51 -1.00
N SER A 120 -12.35 7.31 -1.24
CA SER A 120 -12.85 6.94 -2.57
C SER A 120 -13.86 5.80 -2.50
N PRO A 121 -14.73 5.63 -3.51
CA PRO A 121 -15.47 4.39 -3.66
C PRO A 121 -14.54 3.23 -4.03
N GLY A 122 -14.91 1.99 -3.68
CA GLY A 122 -14.13 0.82 -4.06
C GLY A 122 -14.70 -0.51 -3.61
N GLY A 123 -14.27 -1.58 -4.27
CA GLY A 123 -14.74 -2.94 -4.01
C GLY A 123 -13.68 -3.88 -3.41
N TRP A 124 -12.62 -3.33 -2.82
CA TRP A 124 -11.61 -4.14 -2.17
C TRP A 124 -12.07 -4.61 -0.79
N GLN A 125 -11.56 -5.74 -0.36
CA GLN A 125 -11.79 -6.27 1.00
C GLN A 125 -10.86 -5.52 1.95
N ILE A 126 -11.40 -4.65 2.79
CA ILE A 126 -10.62 -3.82 3.70
C ILE A 126 -10.26 -4.64 4.94
N ILE A 127 -8.96 -4.79 5.19
CA ILE A 127 -8.40 -5.62 6.27
C ILE A 127 -7.78 -4.83 7.41
N GLY A 128 -7.49 -3.54 7.21
CA GLY A 128 -6.87 -2.68 8.21
C GLY A 128 -6.77 -1.24 7.74
N ARG A 129 -6.12 -0.39 8.56
CA ARG A 129 -5.93 1.03 8.26
C ARG A 129 -4.59 1.53 8.79
N THR A 130 -3.90 2.34 8.01
CA THR A 130 -2.72 3.08 8.46
C THR A 130 -3.12 4.46 8.98
N PRO A 131 -2.48 4.97 10.05
CA PRO A 131 -2.67 6.35 10.49
C PRO A 131 -1.95 7.36 9.59
N LEU A 132 -1.07 6.89 8.68
CA LEU A 132 -0.23 7.76 7.87
C LEU A 132 -1.01 8.42 6.74
N LYS A 133 -0.67 9.68 6.46
CA LYS A 133 -1.02 10.36 5.22
C LYS A 133 0.04 10.00 4.19
N VAL A 134 -0.24 9.02 3.34
CA VAL A 134 0.74 8.47 2.39
C VAL A 134 0.91 9.29 1.12
N PHE A 135 -0.01 10.22 0.89
CA PHE A 135 0.05 11.20 -0.20
C PHE A 135 -0.41 12.57 0.29
N ASP A 136 0.40 13.60 0.03
CA ASP A 136 0.06 15.00 0.27
C ASP A 136 0.56 15.88 -0.88
N ILE A 137 -0.36 16.55 -1.57
CA ILE A 137 -0.01 17.45 -2.68
C ILE A 137 0.78 18.69 -2.24
N ASN A 138 0.75 19.01 -0.93
CA ASN A 138 1.47 20.13 -0.36
C ASN A 138 2.86 19.76 0.16
N ASP A 139 3.22 18.48 0.15
CA ASP A 139 4.55 17.99 0.51
C ASP A 139 5.44 17.99 -0.74
N ASP A 140 6.71 18.37 -0.60
CA ASP A 140 7.68 18.40 -1.69
C ASP A 140 7.86 17.00 -2.32
N GLU A 141 7.83 15.96 -1.51
CA GLU A 141 7.92 14.57 -1.98
C GLU A 141 6.57 14.00 -2.45
N MET A 142 5.46 14.67 -2.15
CA MET A 142 4.06 14.29 -2.44
C MET A 142 3.63 12.88 -2.01
N SER A 143 4.50 11.87 -2.08
CA SER A 143 4.22 10.48 -1.73
C SER A 143 5.32 9.90 -0.85
N LEU A 144 4.95 9.03 0.11
CA LEU A 144 5.89 8.32 0.97
C LEU A 144 6.75 7.28 0.22
N TYR A 145 6.31 6.87 -0.95
CA TYR A 145 6.94 5.82 -1.77
C TYR A 145 6.85 6.17 -3.26
N GLN A 146 7.72 5.56 -4.04
CA GLN A 146 7.75 5.69 -5.50
C GLN A 146 7.84 4.32 -6.16
N ALA A 147 7.67 4.28 -7.49
CA ALA A 147 7.86 3.05 -8.25
C ALA A 147 9.30 2.53 -8.10
N GLY A 148 9.44 1.24 -7.81
CA GLY A 148 10.71 0.59 -7.50
C GLY A 148 11.03 0.44 -6.03
N ASP A 149 10.36 1.16 -5.14
CA ASP A 149 10.46 0.93 -3.69
C ASP A 149 9.72 -0.35 -3.28
N TYR A 150 9.96 -0.80 -2.06
CA TYR A 150 9.23 -1.87 -1.41
C TYR A 150 8.43 -1.33 -0.24
N ILE A 151 7.20 -1.81 -0.08
CA ILE A 151 6.38 -1.55 1.11
C ILE A 151 6.37 -2.80 1.97
N LYS A 152 6.66 -2.65 3.26
CA LYS A 152 6.46 -3.67 4.28
C LYS A 152 5.44 -3.18 5.30
N PHE A 153 4.29 -3.84 5.36
CA PHE A 153 3.29 -3.55 6.38
C PHE A 153 3.71 -4.18 7.71
N TYR A 154 3.43 -3.51 8.82
CA TYR A 154 3.57 -4.08 10.16
C TYR A 154 2.35 -3.76 11.02
N SER A 155 2.02 -4.69 11.93
CA SER A 155 0.85 -4.54 12.79
C SER A 155 1.17 -3.64 13.98
N ILE A 156 0.26 -2.72 14.26
CA ILE A 156 0.28 -1.87 15.46
C ILE A 156 -1.02 -2.03 16.25
N ASP A 157 -0.99 -1.67 17.52
CA ASP A 157 -2.16 -1.59 18.37
C ASP A 157 -2.87 -0.23 18.23
N GLU A 158 -4.03 -0.11 18.87
CA GLU A 158 -4.86 1.10 18.82
C GLU A 158 -4.20 2.29 19.52
N ASN A 159 -3.43 2.05 20.59
CA ASN A 159 -2.71 3.11 21.29
C ASN A 159 -1.64 3.71 20.38
N THR A 160 -0.82 2.86 19.76
CA THR A 160 0.20 3.28 18.80
C THR A 160 -0.42 4.00 17.60
N PHE A 161 -1.57 3.52 17.10
CA PHE A 161 -2.30 4.20 16.02
C PHE A 161 -2.68 5.63 16.40
N ASN A 162 -3.26 5.81 17.59
CA ASN A 162 -3.68 7.12 18.10
C ASN A 162 -2.48 8.03 18.40
N ASP A 163 -1.37 7.49 18.90
CA ASP A 163 -0.13 8.23 19.14
C ASP A 163 0.44 8.79 17.83
N ILE A 164 0.52 7.96 16.78
CA ILE A 164 0.99 8.41 15.46
C ILE A 164 0.06 9.49 14.90
N GLN A 165 -1.27 9.32 15.00
CA GLN A 165 -2.21 10.35 14.55
C GLN A 165 -2.02 11.68 15.30
N SER A 166 -1.76 11.63 16.60
CA SER A 166 -1.50 12.81 17.42
C SER A 166 -0.18 13.48 17.03
N GLU A 167 0.89 12.70 16.79
CA GLU A 167 2.17 13.21 16.30
C GLU A 167 2.01 13.93 14.94
N ILE A 168 1.20 13.37 14.03
CA ILE A 168 0.91 13.98 12.73
C ILE A 168 0.12 15.29 12.91
N ALA A 169 -0.93 15.29 13.72
CA ALA A 169 -1.77 16.46 13.95
C ALA A 169 -1.01 17.63 14.59
N GLU A 170 0.02 17.32 15.38
CA GLU A 170 0.87 18.30 16.06
C GLU A 170 2.15 18.67 15.27
N ASN A 171 2.29 18.21 14.01
CA ASN A 171 3.49 18.38 13.17
C ASN A 171 4.78 17.86 13.85
N ARG A 172 4.70 16.81 14.66
CA ARG A 172 5.82 16.18 15.37
C ARG A 172 6.14 14.77 14.82
N PHE A 173 5.49 14.38 13.72
CA PHE A 173 5.65 13.06 13.13
C PHE A 173 7.11 12.81 12.71
N ASN A 174 7.68 11.72 13.19
CA ASN A 174 9.04 11.31 12.87
C ASN A 174 9.02 10.18 11.82
N LYS A 175 9.21 10.55 10.54
CA LYS A 175 9.25 9.62 9.40
C LYS A 175 10.35 8.57 9.56
N GLU A 176 11.52 8.94 10.08
CA GLU A 176 12.62 7.98 10.29
C GLU A 176 12.25 6.89 11.27
N LYS A 177 11.61 7.25 12.39
CA LYS A 177 11.20 6.32 13.44
C LYS A 177 10.16 5.31 12.96
N TRP A 178 9.13 5.79 12.26
CA TRP A 178 7.94 4.98 11.96
C TRP A 178 7.96 4.31 10.59
N VAL A 179 8.75 4.86 9.65
CA VAL A 179 8.68 4.49 8.23
C VAL A 179 10.00 3.96 7.69
N LEU A 180 11.13 4.58 8.01
CA LEU A 180 12.42 4.23 7.39
C LEU A 180 13.26 3.26 8.22
N ASN A 181 13.28 3.42 9.53
CA ASN A 181 14.15 2.65 10.44
C ASN A 181 13.36 1.75 11.41
N HIS A 182 12.16 1.29 11.00
CA HIS A 182 11.42 0.35 11.83
C HIS A 182 12.16 -1.00 11.85
N VAL A 183 12.65 -1.37 13.02
CA VAL A 183 13.28 -2.67 13.29
C VAL A 183 12.24 -3.52 14.01
N ASP A 184 11.95 -4.71 13.47
CA ASP A 184 11.04 -5.72 14.03
C ASP A 184 11.53 -6.26 15.39
#